data_c9ca9ee4ca590bc1326b38df43cecdcc
#
_entry.id   c9ca9ee4ca590bc1326b38df43cecdcc
#
_cell.length_a   1.000
_cell.length_b   1.000
_cell.length_c   1.000
_cell.angle_alpha   90.00
_cell.angle_beta   90.00
_cell.angle_gamma   90.00
#
_symmetry.space_group_name_H-M   'P 1'
#
loop_
_entity.id
_entity.type
_entity.pdbx_description
1 polymer ?
#
loop_
_entity_poly.entity_id
_entity_poly.type
_entity_poly.pdbx_seq_one_letter_code
_entity_poly.pdbx_strand_id
1 'polypeptide(L)'
;MEKNRLFIIISAAVAILSSFLPWASLNAGNFGSYSWNGLRGDGWFVIIFAVVAIVLACLNDVKSSLPKGFAIGVIVAGALSTIVTLIDVFGVNKYAVNFNGYGVSIGFGLILALIASIAIVVTGLLAMSGGKITKGTFEELAESGKGFAQSVGRVTTSTVKTAVDEIKKESHEHTEGQANQPVEAPKDPNQSEQ
;
A
#
# COMPACT_ATOMS: atom_id res chain seq x y z
N MET A 1 -27.66 -5.87 -7.89
CA MET A 1 -26.23 -6.00 -7.58
C MET A 1 -25.97 -7.43 -7.14
N GLU A 2 -24.90 -8.05 -7.65
CA GLU A 2 -24.52 -9.40 -7.28
C GLU A 2 -24.06 -9.45 -5.80
N LYS A 3 -24.42 -10.53 -5.08
CA LYS A 3 -24.22 -10.62 -3.63
C LYS A 3 -22.78 -10.52 -3.19
N ASN A 4 -21.85 -11.16 -3.93
CA ASN A 4 -20.44 -11.15 -3.57
C ASN A 4 -19.82 -9.75 -3.73
N ARG A 5 -20.23 -8.99 -4.74
CA ARG A 5 -19.80 -7.59 -4.92
C ARG A 5 -20.29 -6.71 -3.78
N LEU A 6 -21.53 -6.92 -3.34
CA LEU A 6 -22.08 -6.19 -2.18
C LEU A 6 -21.28 -6.45 -0.91
N PHE A 7 -20.91 -7.72 -0.66
CA PHE A 7 -20.08 -8.06 0.50
C PHE A 7 -18.68 -7.43 0.43
N ILE A 8 -18.05 -7.37 -0.74
CA ILE A 8 -16.77 -6.67 -0.92
C ILE A 8 -16.92 -5.20 -0.55
N ILE A 9 -17.96 -4.51 -1.05
CA ILE A 9 -18.19 -3.09 -0.79
C ILE A 9 -18.45 -2.83 0.68
N ILE A 10 -19.27 -3.66 1.34
CA ILE A 10 -19.56 -3.54 2.77
C ILE A 10 -18.27 -3.72 3.58
N SER A 11 -17.49 -4.77 3.31
CA SER A 11 -16.22 -5.02 4.01
C SER A 11 -15.24 -3.88 3.82
N ALA A 12 -15.12 -3.36 2.60
CA ALA A 12 -14.24 -2.23 2.30
C ALA A 12 -14.73 -0.92 2.96
N ALA A 13 -16.04 -0.67 3.01
CA ALA A 13 -16.60 0.47 3.72
C ALA A 13 -16.31 0.39 5.24
N VAL A 14 -16.42 -0.80 5.84
CA VAL A 14 -16.07 -1.02 7.25
C VAL A 14 -14.57 -0.79 7.46
N ALA A 15 -13.70 -1.22 6.54
CA ALA A 15 -12.26 -0.96 6.62
C ALA A 15 -11.94 0.55 6.57
N ILE A 16 -12.63 1.31 5.72
CA ILE A 16 -12.48 2.78 5.67
C ILE A 16 -12.93 3.39 7.01
N LEU A 17 -14.11 3.04 7.51
CA LEU A 17 -14.64 3.57 8.77
C LEU A 17 -13.72 3.24 9.94
N SER A 18 -13.14 2.03 9.98
CA SER A 18 -12.22 1.61 11.04
C SER A 18 -10.96 2.46 11.12
N SER A 19 -10.52 3.07 9.99
CA SER A 19 -9.35 3.95 9.95
C SER A 19 -9.59 5.29 10.67
N PHE A 20 -10.84 5.71 10.86
CA PHE A 20 -11.19 6.89 11.64
C PHE A 20 -11.33 6.60 13.14
N LEU A 21 -11.43 5.34 13.53
CA LEU A 21 -11.55 4.90 14.92
C LEU A 21 -10.17 4.85 15.61
N PRO A 22 -10.13 4.83 16.96
CA PRO A 22 -8.88 4.70 17.70
C PRO A 22 -8.16 3.38 17.37
N TRP A 23 -6.90 3.46 16.92
CA TRP A 23 -6.04 2.31 16.64
C TRP A 23 -5.14 1.95 17.81
N ALA A 24 -4.73 2.97 18.57
CA ALA A 24 -3.97 2.81 19.79
C ALA A 24 -4.48 3.78 20.85
N SER A 25 -4.43 3.36 22.11
CA SER A 25 -4.78 4.20 23.25
C SER A 25 -3.70 4.07 24.31
N LEU A 26 -3.25 5.23 24.84
CA LEU A 26 -2.33 5.33 25.96
C LEU A 26 -3.13 5.75 27.19
N ASN A 27 -3.06 4.97 28.26
CA ASN A 27 -3.61 5.34 29.55
C ASN A 27 -2.45 5.80 30.46
N ALA A 28 -2.41 7.08 30.75
CA ALA A 28 -1.37 7.70 31.57
C ALA A 28 -1.82 7.88 33.05
N GLY A 29 -2.71 7.06 33.53
CA GLY A 29 -3.20 7.12 34.91
C GLY A 29 -3.82 8.48 35.23
N ASN A 30 -3.29 9.19 36.26
CA ASN A 30 -3.79 10.51 36.68
C ASN A 30 -3.60 11.63 35.66
N PHE A 31 -2.80 11.41 34.59
CA PHE A 31 -2.57 12.38 33.53
C PHE A 31 -3.53 12.23 32.34
N GLY A 32 -4.52 11.35 32.45
CA GLY A 32 -5.55 11.14 31.43
C GLY A 32 -5.22 10.04 30.41
N SER A 33 -6.10 9.90 29.42
CA SER A 33 -5.93 8.95 28.31
C SER A 33 -5.80 9.67 26.98
N TYR A 34 -4.91 9.17 26.15
CA TYR A 34 -4.69 9.69 24.79
C TYR A 34 -4.93 8.58 23.75
N SER A 35 -5.63 8.89 22.67
CA SER A 35 -5.90 7.92 21.62
C SER A 35 -5.47 8.45 20.25
N TRP A 36 -4.93 7.56 19.42
CA TRP A 36 -4.57 7.83 18.05
C TRP A 36 -5.45 7.03 17.11
N ASN A 37 -6.03 7.69 16.12
CA ASN A 37 -6.76 7.02 15.05
C ASN A 37 -5.81 6.52 13.94
N GLY A 38 -6.31 5.63 13.07
CA GLY A 38 -5.53 5.09 11.95
C GLY A 38 -4.98 6.15 10.99
N LEU A 39 -5.67 7.30 10.84
CA LEU A 39 -5.24 8.38 9.95
C LEU A 39 -3.92 9.05 10.38
N ARG A 40 -3.54 8.93 11.63
CA ARG A 40 -2.24 9.42 12.14
C ARG A 40 -1.10 8.43 11.96
N GLY A 41 -1.41 7.22 11.49
CA GLY A 41 -0.46 6.16 11.19
C GLY A 41 -0.71 5.60 9.78
N ASP A 42 -0.59 4.29 9.65
CA ASP A 42 -0.64 3.58 8.37
C ASP A 42 -2.07 3.32 7.86
N GLY A 43 -3.10 3.81 8.54
CA GLY A 43 -4.51 3.66 8.14
C GLY A 43 -4.86 4.28 6.79
N TRP A 44 -4.04 5.20 6.28
CA TRP A 44 -4.17 5.72 4.92
C TRP A 44 -4.02 4.63 3.86
N PHE A 45 -3.10 3.70 4.07
CA PHE A 45 -2.92 2.55 3.15
C PHE A 45 -4.16 1.66 3.16
N VAL A 46 -4.76 1.43 4.33
CA VAL A 46 -6.01 0.67 4.45
C VAL A 46 -7.13 1.35 3.66
N ILE A 47 -7.26 2.68 3.75
CA ILE A 47 -8.25 3.44 2.98
C ILE A 47 -8.00 3.30 1.48
N ILE A 48 -6.76 3.48 1.02
CA ILE A 48 -6.41 3.37 -0.41
C ILE A 48 -6.76 1.98 -0.93
N PHE A 49 -6.37 0.91 -0.23
CA PHE A 49 -6.66 -0.47 -0.65
C PHE A 49 -8.16 -0.78 -0.61
N ALA A 50 -8.89 -0.27 0.39
CA ALA A 50 -10.32 -0.42 0.47
C ALA A 50 -11.05 0.33 -0.67
N VAL A 51 -10.62 1.54 -1.02
CA VAL A 51 -11.15 2.28 -2.18
C VAL A 51 -10.86 1.52 -3.48
N VAL A 52 -9.66 1.00 -3.67
CA VAL A 52 -9.33 0.16 -4.83
C VAL A 52 -10.26 -1.07 -4.90
N ALA A 53 -10.49 -1.75 -3.78
CA ALA A 53 -11.42 -2.88 -3.72
C ALA A 53 -12.85 -2.49 -4.11
N ILE A 54 -13.35 -1.33 -3.64
CA ILE A 54 -14.68 -0.81 -4.02
C ILE A 54 -14.73 -0.49 -5.51
N VAL A 55 -13.73 0.21 -6.05
CA VAL A 55 -13.67 0.54 -7.48
C VAL A 55 -13.70 -0.72 -8.31
N LEU A 56 -12.86 -1.71 -8.00
CA LEU A 56 -12.83 -2.99 -8.72
C LEU A 56 -14.17 -3.75 -8.61
N ALA A 57 -14.85 -3.69 -7.46
CA ALA A 57 -16.16 -4.30 -7.27
C ALA A 57 -17.27 -3.58 -8.04
N CYS A 58 -17.12 -2.28 -8.31
CA CYS A 58 -18.10 -1.47 -9.07
C CYS A 58 -17.81 -1.47 -10.58
N LEU A 59 -16.60 -1.85 -11.01
CA LEU A 59 -16.27 -1.94 -12.44
C LEU A 59 -17.08 -3.03 -13.14
N ASN A 60 -17.40 -2.75 -14.42
CA ASN A 60 -18.21 -3.63 -15.26
C ASN A 60 -19.69 -3.73 -14.79
N ASP A 61 -20.48 -4.66 -15.36
CA ASP A 61 -21.88 -4.82 -14.99
C ASP A 61 -22.03 -5.37 -13.56
N VAL A 62 -22.54 -4.52 -12.67
CA VAL A 62 -22.72 -4.83 -11.24
C VAL A 62 -23.78 -5.92 -10.96
N LYS A 63 -24.55 -6.31 -11.99
CA LYS A 63 -25.55 -7.39 -11.89
C LYS A 63 -24.96 -8.76 -12.22
N SER A 64 -23.82 -8.80 -12.92
CA SER A 64 -23.10 -10.03 -13.27
C SER A 64 -22.07 -10.39 -12.21
N SER A 65 -21.59 -11.65 -12.22
CA SER A 65 -20.49 -12.10 -11.39
C SER A 65 -19.21 -11.29 -11.69
N LEU A 66 -18.40 -11.06 -10.66
CA LEU A 66 -17.14 -10.31 -10.81
C LEU A 66 -16.17 -11.10 -11.71
N PRO A 67 -15.62 -10.50 -12.77
CA PRO A 67 -14.58 -11.14 -13.58
C PRO A 67 -13.39 -11.56 -12.71
N LYS A 68 -12.80 -12.73 -12.98
CA LYS A 68 -11.70 -13.29 -12.18
C LYS A 68 -10.51 -12.34 -11.99
N GLY A 69 -10.15 -11.57 -13.01
CA GLY A 69 -9.08 -10.57 -12.92
C GLY A 69 -9.34 -9.49 -11.88
N PHE A 70 -10.58 -8.96 -11.82
CA PHE A 70 -10.96 -7.97 -10.80
C PHE A 70 -11.06 -8.60 -9.41
N ALA A 71 -11.54 -9.85 -9.30
CA ALA A 71 -11.56 -10.57 -8.03
C ALA A 71 -10.15 -10.78 -7.45
N ILE A 72 -9.17 -11.11 -8.29
CA ILE A 72 -7.76 -11.19 -7.89
C ILE A 72 -7.26 -9.83 -7.40
N GLY A 73 -7.58 -8.73 -8.10
CA GLY A 73 -7.24 -7.39 -7.66
C GLY A 73 -7.80 -7.06 -6.27
N VAL A 74 -9.06 -7.43 -5.99
CA VAL A 74 -9.68 -7.28 -4.67
C VAL A 74 -8.94 -8.10 -3.60
N ILE A 75 -8.57 -9.36 -3.91
CA ILE A 75 -7.83 -10.22 -3.00
C ILE A 75 -6.46 -9.62 -2.67
N VAL A 76 -5.75 -9.12 -3.68
CA VAL A 76 -4.43 -8.47 -3.49
C VAL A 76 -4.56 -7.21 -2.62
N ALA A 77 -5.53 -6.35 -2.90
CA ALA A 77 -5.79 -5.15 -2.10
C ALA A 77 -6.12 -5.50 -0.65
N GLY A 78 -6.99 -6.50 -0.43
CA GLY A 78 -7.32 -7.00 0.91
C GLY A 78 -6.12 -7.61 1.63
N ALA A 79 -5.29 -8.38 0.93
CA ALA A 79 -4.08 -8.98 1.50
C ALA A 79 -3.06 -7.91 1.92
N LEU A 80 -2.81 -6.91 1.09
CA LEU A 80 -1.94 -5.78 1.42
C LEU A 80 -2.47 -5.00 2.63
N SER A 81 -3.77 -4.72 2.66
CA SER A 81 -4.42 -4.09 3.82
C SER A 81 -4.29 -4.93 5.10
N THR A 82 -4.42 -6.26 5.00
CA THR A 82 -4.23 -7.18 6.12
C THR A 82 -2.78 -7.16 6.62
N ILE A 83 -1.80 -7.12 5.73
CA ILE A 83 -0.38 -7.05 6.11
C ILE A 83 -0.10 -5.75 6.87
N VAL A 84 -0.58 -4.59 6.38
CA VAL A 84 -0.43 -3.30 7.06
C VAL A 84 -1.02 -3.36 8.47
N THR A 85 -2.28 -3.78 8.60
CA THR A 85 -2.95 -3.87 9.91
C THR A 85 -2.29 -4.86 10.86
N LEU A 86 -1.71 -5.97 10.37
CA LEU A 86 -0.94 -6.91 11.19
C LEU A 86 0.36 -6.27 11.70
N ILE A 87 1.09 -5.55 10.84
CA ILE A 87 2.31 -4.83 11.26
C ILE A 87 1.98 -3.84 12.37
N ASP A 88 0.87 -3.11 12.26
CA ASP A 88 0.42 -2.16 13.27
C ASP A 88 0.02 -2.84 14.60
N VAL A 89 -0.68 -3.98 14.53
CA VAL A 89 -1.01 -4.77 15.73
C VAL A 89 0.26 -5.20 16.46
N PHE A 90 1.24 -5.73 15.75
CA PHE A 90 2.52 -6.14 16.35
C PHE A 90 3.34 -4.94 16.82
N GLY A 91 3.29 -3.81 16.10
CA GLY A 91 3.93 -2.56 16.47
C GLY A 91 3.40 -2.03 17.81
N VAL A 92 2.10 -1.87 17.92
CA VAL A 92 1.45 -1.42 19.17
C VAL A 92 1.78 -2.34 20.34
N ASN A 93 1.79 -3.66 20.12
CA ASN A 93 2.10 -4.63 21.18
C ASN A 93 3.54 -4.53 21.69
N LYS A 94 4.51 -4.23 20.83
CA LYS A 94 5.91 -3.99 21.24
C LYS A 94 6.05 -2.77 22.16
N TYR A 95 5.32 -1.69 21.90
CA TYR A 95 5.33 -0.49 22.72
C TYR A 95 4.58 -0.70 24.04
N ALA A 96 3.53 -1.55 24.06
CA ALA A 96 2.80 -1.89 25.25
C ALA A 96 3.67 -2.55 26.35
N VAL A 97 4.69 -3.31 25.96
CA VAL A 97 5.59 -4.04 26.88
C VAL A 97 6.71 -3.17 27.44
N ASN A 98 7.08 -2.06 26.77
CA ASN A 98 8.28 -1.27 27.10
C ASN A 98 8.00 -0.01 27.94
N PHE A 99 6.77 0.38 28.17
CA PHE A 99 6.43 1.56 28.94
C PHE A 99 6.06 1.17 30.38
N ASN A 100 7.02 1.23 31.31
CA ASN A 100 6.89 1.10 32.79
C ASN A 100 5.56 1.67 33.34
N GLY A 101 4.53 0.87 33.38
CA GLY A 101 3.24 1.22 34.01
C GLY A 101 2.30 2.13 33.21
N TYR A 102 2.72 2.62 32.05
CA TYR A 102 1.87 3.34 31.09
C TYR A 102 1.34 2.34 30.06
N GLY A 103 0.09 1.92 30.22
CA GLY A 103 -0.52 0.89 29.35
C GLY A 103 -0.87 1.46 27.98
N VAL A 104 -0.07 1.12 26.94
CA VAL A 104 -0.51 1.24 25.57
C VAL A 104 -1.40 0.05 25.24
N SER A 105 -2.62 0.28 24.80
CA SER A 105 -3.57 -0.75 24.39
C SER A 105 -3.94 -0.63 22.94
N ILE A 106 -4.19 -1.77 22.30
CA ILE A 106 -4.72 -1.84 20.94
C ILE A 106 -6.13 -1.26 20.96
N GLY A 107 -6.38 -0.28 20.08
CA GLY A 107 -7.69 0.33 19.95
C GLY A 107 -8.64 -0.54 19.12
N PHE A 108 -9.94 -0.36 19.37
CA PHE A 108 -11.00 -1.10 18.69
C PHE A 108 -10.95 -0.91 17.15
N GLY A 109 -10.56 0.29 16.68
CA GLY A 109 -10.44 0.58 15.27
C GLY A 109 -9.44 -0.32 14.54
N LEU A 110 -8.30 -0.63 15.16
CA LEU A 110 -7.28 -1.49 14.55
C LEU A 110 -7.75 -2.95 14.45
N ILE A 111 -8.45 -3.45 15.47
CA ILE A 111 -9.04 -4.79 15.43
C ILE A 111 -10.11 -4.88 14.35
N LEU A 112 -10.96 -3.86 14.26
CA LEU A 112 -12.00 -3.79 13.24
C LEU A 112 -11.40 -3.68 11.82
N ALA A 113 -10.32 -2.91 11.64
CA ALA A 113 -9.59 -2.80 10.39
C ALA A 113 -9.02 -4.15 9.95
N LEU A 114 -8.44 -4.91 10.87
CA LEU A 114 -7.91 -6.24 10.60
C LEU A 114 -9.02 -7.22 10.16
N ILE A 115 -10.12 -7.27 10.90
CA ILE A 115 -11.26 -8.12 10.55
C ILE A 115 -11.84 -7.74 9.20
N ALA A 116 -12.01 -6.44 8.92
CA ALA A 116 -12.54 -5.94 7.66
C ALA A 116 -11.59 -6.26 6.48
N SER A 117 -10.28 -6.14 6.68
CA SER A 117 -9.28 -6.48 5.65
C SER A 117 -9.30 -7.97 5.31
N ILE A 118 -9.38 -8.83 6.30
CA ILE A 118 -9.57 -10.28 6.10
C ILE A 118 -10.89 -10.56 5.38
N ALA A 119 -11.97 -9.87 5.75
CA ALA A 119 -13.26 -10.00 5.09
C ALA A 119 -13.21 -9.61 3.60
N ILE A 120 -12.41 -8.59 3.22
CA ILE A 120 -12.19 -8.24 1.80
C ILE A 120 -11.51 -9.40 1.06
N VAL A 121 -10.51 -10.04 1.65
CA VAL A 121 -9.85 -11.21 1.05
C VAL A 121 -10.84 -12.35 0.86
N VAL A 122 -11.59 -12.71 1.90
CA VAL A 122 -12.55 -13.82 1.86
C VAL A 122 -13.66 -13.55 0.84
N THR A 123 -14.20 -12.34 0.80
CA THR A 123 -15.25 -11.99 -0.16
C THR A 123 -14.73 -11.91 -1.60
N GLY A 124 -13.47 -11.50 -1.79
CA GLY A 124 -12.77 -11.57 -3.07
C GLY A 124 -12.61 -13.03 -3.55
N LEU A 125 -12.22 -13.96 -2.66
CA LEU A 125 -12.14 -15.39 -2.95
C LEU A 125 -13.52 -15.98 -3.31
N LEU A 126 -14.57 -15.61 -2.59
CA LEU A 126 -15.95 -16.00 -2.90
C LEU A 126 -16.39 -15.47 -4.27
N ALA A 127 -16.02 -14.23 -4.61
CA ALA A 127 -16.33 -13.66 -5.90
C ALA A 127 -15.59 -14.38 -7.04
N MET A 128 -14.32 -14.77 -6.83
CA MET A 128 -13.52 -15.51 -7.80
C MET A 128 -14.07 -16.93 -8.04
N SER A 129 -14.52 -17.60 -6.99
CA SER A 129 -14.98 -19.00 -7.01
C SER A 129 -16.47 -19.18 -7.32
N GLY A 130 -17.19 -18.10 -7.66
CA GLY A 130 -18.64 -18.16 -7.90
C GLY A 130 -19.46 -18.54 -6.66
N GLY A 131 -18.96 -18.25 -5.46
CA GLY A 131 -19.66 -18.44 -4.18
C GLY A 131 -19.29 -19.71 -3.40
N LYS A 132 -18.35 -20.52 -3.89
CA LYS A 132 -17.87 -21.72 -3.18
C LYS A 132 -16.35 -21.74 -3.18
N ILE A 133 -15.74 -21.61 -2.01
CA ILE A 133 -14.29 -21.74 -1.86
C ILE A 133 -13.93 -23.23 -1.86
N THR A 134 -13.15 -23.67 -2.84
CA THR A 134 -12.65 -25.02 -2.99
C THR A 134 -11.12 -25.04 -3.02
N LYS A 135 -10.51 -26.25 -2.94
CA LYS A 135 -9.05 -26.39 -3.11
C LYS A 135 -8.57 -25.79 -4.43
N GLY A 136 -9.32 -26.00 -5.53
CA GLY A 136 -9.03 -25.42 -6.83
C GLY A 136 -9.02 -23.89 -6.86
N THR A 137 -9.79 -23.22 -5.98
CA THR A 137 -9.76 -21.76 -5.84
C THR A 137 -8.39 -21.26 -5.35
N PHE A 138 -7.77 -21.98 -4.42
CA PHE A 138 -6.43 -21.65 -3.91
C PHE A 138 -5.34 -21.96 -4.94
N GLU A 139 -5.46 -23.04 -5.69
CA GLU A 139 -4.53 -23.39 -6.77
C GLU A 139 -4.59 -22.34 -7.89
N GLU A 140 -5.77 -21.92 -8.32
CA GLU A 140 -5.98 -20.86 -9.31
C GLU A 140 -5.43 -19.51 -8.81
N LEU A 141 -5.62 -19.18 -7.52
CA LEU A 141 -5.06 -17.97 -6.91
C LEU A 141 -3.53 -18.02 -6.89
N ALA A 142 -2.94 -19.15 -6.52
CA ALA A 142 -1.50 -19.33 -6.48
C ALA A 142 -0.86 -19.20 -7.87
N GLU A 143 -1.49 -19.76 -8.91
CA GLU A 143 -1.04 -19.65 -10.30
C GLU A 143 -1.16 -18.22 -10.81
N SER A 144 -2.30 -17.56 -10.57
CA SER A 144 -2.52 -16.15 -10.90
C SER A 144 -1.57 -15.22 -10.16
N GLY A 145 -1.29 -15.51 -8.89
CA GLY A 145 -0.33 -14.76 -8.08
C GLY A 145 1.10 -14.84 -8.61
N LYS A 146 1.52 -16.01 -9.11
CA LYS A 146 2.82 -16.16 -9.81
C LYS A 146 2.88 -15.32 -11.09
N GLY A 147 1.82 -15.35 -11.89
CA GLY A 147 1.72 -14.52 -13.10
C GLY A 147 1.78 -13.02 -12.80
N PHE A 148 1.08 -12.58 -11.76
CA PHE A 148 1.10 -11.19 -11.30
C PHE A 148 2.49 -10.77 -10.79
N ALA A 149 3.13 -11.59 -9.94
CA ALA A 149 4.48 -11.34 -9.45
C ALA A 149 5.51 -11.24 -10.57
N GLN A 150 5.42 -12.11 -11.60
CA GLN A 150 6.27 -12.02 -12.79
C GLN A 150 6.02 -10.74 -13.59
N SER A 151 4.75 -10.34 -13.74
CA SER A 151 4.39 -9.10 -14.46
C SER A 151 4.91 -7.86 -13.75
N VAL A 152 4.72 -7.78 -12.42
CA VAL A 152 5.26 -6.68 -11.59
C VAL A 152 6.79 -6.69 -11.63
N GLY A 153 7.43 -7.86 -11.51
CA GLY A 153 8.88 -7.99 -11.61
C GLY A 153 9.43 -7.48 -12.95
N ARG A 154 8.77 -7.79 -14.07
CA ARG A 154 9.17 -7.27 -15.40
C ARG A 154 9.02 -5.76 -15.50
N VAL A 155 7.88 -5.21 -15.06
CA VAL A 155 7.61 -3.77 -15.09
C VAL A 155 8.64 -3.03 -14.24
N THR A 156 8.89 -3.49 -13.02
CA THR A 156 9.89 -2.89 -12.12
C THR A 156 11.28 -2.92 -12.74
N THR A 157 11.70 -4.07 -13.28
CA THR A 157 13.03 -4.22 -13.90
C THR A 157 13.18 -3.35 -15.14
N SER A 158 12.15 -3.26 -15.99
CA SER A 158 12.20 -2.40 -17.19
C SER A 158 12.22 -0.92 -16.82
N THR A 159 11.41 -0.49 -15.85
CA THR A 159 11.36 0.92 -15.40
C THR A 159 12.68 1.35 -14.77
N VAL A 160 13.25 0.51 -13.89
CA VAL A 160 14.56 0.79 -13.28
C VAL A 160 15.67 0.85 -14.32
N LYS A 161 15.65 -0.07 -15.29
CA LYS A 161 16.65 -0.06 -16.38
C LYS A 161 16.57 1.21 -17.23
N THR A 162 15.36 1.63 -17.63
CA THR A 162 15.14 2.86 -18.38
C THR A 162 15.62 4.08 -17.59
N ALA A 163 15.28 4.19 -16.31
CA ALA A 163 15.73 5.29 -15.46
C ALA A 163 17.26 5.34 -15.31
N VAL A 164 17.90 4.18 -15.15
CA VAL A 164 19.38 4.10 -15.05
C VAL A 164 20.03 4.48 -16.38
N ASP A 165 19.47 4.05 -17.52
CA ASP A 165 19.99 4.39 -18.86
C ASP A 165 19.82 5.90 -19.16
N GLU A 166 18.73 6.54 -18.73
CA GLU A 166 18.54 8.00 -18.82
C GLU A 166 19.53 8.77 -17.97
N ILE A 167 19.72 8.41 -16.69
CA ILE A 167 20.70 9.05 -15.80
C ILE A 167 22.11 8.93 -16.38
N LYS A 168 22.43 7.77 -16.95
CA LYS A 168 23.74 7.53 -17.58
C LYS A 168 23.96 8.40 -18.81
N LYS A 169 22.91 8.62 -19.60
CA LYS A 169 22.95 9.49 -20.79
C LYS A 169 23.15 10.96 -20.40
N GLU A 170 22.41 11.46 -19.40
CA GLU A 170 22.57 12.81 -18.87
C GLU A 170 23.97 13.06 -18.31
N SER A 171 24.55 12.05 -17.61
CA SER A 171 25.91 12.18 -17.06
C SER A 171 27.00 12.24 -18.14
N HIS A 172 26.80 11.59 -19.29
CA HIS A 172 27.72 11.69 -20.43
C HIS A 172 27.62 13.04 -21.16
N GLU A 173 26.43 13.60 -21.35
CA GLU A 173 26.22 14.90 -21.95
C GLU A 173 26.84 16.03 -21.11
N HIS A 174 26.76 15.95 -19.79
CA HIS A 174 27.43 16.92 -18.89
C HIS A 174 28.95 16.84 -18.92
N THR A 175 29.52 15.67 -19.18
CA THR A 175 30.99 15.50 -19.22
C THR A 175 31.58 15.99 -20.54
N GLU A 176 30.88 15.81 -21.66
CA GLU A 176 31.32 16.32 -22.97
C GLU A 176 31.17 17.86 -23.13
N GLY A 177 30.16 18.46 -22.44
CA GLY A 177 29.93 19.90 -22.42
C GLY A 177 31.04 20.70 -21.68
N GLN A 178 31.73 20.08 -20.72
CA GLN A 178 32.83 20.72 -19.97
C GLN A 178 34.20 20.59 -20.67
N ALA A 179 34.37 19.62 -21.57
CA ALA A 179 35.64 19.40 -22.24
C ALA A 179 35.94 20.40 -23.41
N ASN A 180 34.92 21.16 -23.83
CA ASN A 180 35.00 22.06 -24.99
C ASN A 180 34.94 23.57 -24.67
N GLN A 181 35.16 23.98 -23.39
CA GLN A 181 35.36 25.40 -23.10
C GLN A 181 36.85 25.76 -23.30
N PRO A 182 37.18 26.71 -24.17
CA PRO A 182 38.55 27.23 -24.28
C PRO A 182 38.96 27.87 -22.97
N VAL A 183 40.04 27.40 -22.39
CA VAL A 183 40.64 28.00 -21.19
C VAL A 183 41.13 29.38 -21.59
N GLU A 184 40.40 30.43 -21.22
CA GLU A 184 40.83 31.83 -21.36
C GLU A 184 42.04 32.01 -20.41
N ALA A 185 43.22 32.32 -21.03
CA ALA A 185 44.44 32.54 -20.31
C ALA A 185 44.32 33.73 -19.33
N PRO A 186 44.92 33.70 -18.15
CA PRO A 186 44.88 34.78 -17.20
C PRO A 186 45.48 36.05 -17.82
N LYS A 187 44.72 37.15 -17.88
CA LYS A 187 45.21 38.48 -18.22
C LYS A 187 46.18 38.93 -17.13
N ASP A 188 47.42 39.17 -17.54
CA ASP A 188 48.50 39.77 -16.75
C ASP A 188 48.05 41.18 -16.27
N PRO A 189 48.04 41.49 -14.97
CA PRO A 189 47.57 42.77 -14.46
C PRO A 189 48.55 43.91 -14.57
N ASN A 190 49.65 43.75 -15.35
CA ASN A 190 50.75 44.74 -15.36
C ASN A 190 51.03 45.41 -16.71
N GLN A 191 50.00 45.64 -17.54
CA GLN A 191 50.10 46.50 -18.74
C GLN A 191 49.12 47.68 -18.66
N SER A 192 49.38 48.55 -17.71
CA SER A 192 48.87 49.94 -17.74
C SER A 192 49.95 50.83 -17.18
N GLU A 193 50.91 51.24 -18.05
CA GLU A 193 51.68 52.47 -17.92
C GLU A 193 52.82 52.42 -18.98
N GLN A 194 52.55 52.96 -20.18
CA GLN A 194 53.45 53.86 -20.93
C GLN A 194 52.67 54.40 -22.11
#